data_b41f9fa30bee7fe8f1c59c6336a6a964
#
_entry.id   b41f9fa30bee7fe8f1c59c6336a6a964
#
_cell.length_a   1.000
_cell.length_b   1.000
_cell.length_c   1.000
_cell.angle_alpha   90.00
_cell.angle_beta   90.00
_cell.angle_gamma   90.00
#
_symmetry.space_group_name_H-M   'P 1'
#
loop_
_entity.id
_entity.type
_entity.pdbx_description
1 polymer ?
#
loop_
_entity_poly.entity_id
_entity_poly.type
_entity_poly.pdbx_seq_one_letter_code
_entity_poly.pdbx_strand_id
1 'polypeptide(L)'
;YTREEVIRTIAEGLRSQMTKESLEKMFSYNVSNQKNIMLRAVPLTLKKPVIQAVYQGSAKSTTTTMTNIGQIRIQEEYQPYIRHFHCMLSMSTGQNLKLSLCSYQDTLTMTFSSVLKSTSVQKQFFRELAADGLDVEIESNGVYHEM
;
A
#
# COMPACT_ATOMS: atom_id res chain seq x y z
N TYR A 1 4.93 21.64 -10.30
CA TYR A 1 4.14 21.47 -9.07
C TYR A 1 5.06 21.62 -7.88
N THR A 2 4.68 22.45 -6.93
CA THR A 2 5.39 22.54 -5.66
C THR A 2 5.01 21.36 -4.76
N ARG A 3 5.86 21.02 -3.78
CA ARG A 3 5.59 19.94 -2.79
C ARG A 3 4.25 20.15 -2.07
N GLU A 4 3.96 21.39 -1.70
CA GLU A 4 2.72 21.75 -1.01
C GLU A 4 1.46 21.58 -1.89
N GLU A 5 1.55 21.94 -3.16
CA GLU A 5 0.44 21.73 -4.12
C GLU A 5 0.13 20.24 -4.29
N VAL A 6 1.16 19.40 -4.40
CA VAL A 6 0.99 17.94 -4.49
C VAL A 6 0.33 17.38 -3.24
N ILE A 7 0.81 17.75 -2.05
CA ILE A 7 0.23 17.32 -0.77
C ILE A 7 -1.24 17.74 -0.67
N ARG A 8 -1.54 19.00 -0.99
CA ARG A 8 -2.93 19.51 -0.98
C ARG A 8 -3.82 18.76 -1.94
N THR A 9 -3.39 18.56 -3.17
CA THR A 9 -4.15 17.83 -4.20
C THR A 9 -4.45 16.39 -3.78
N ILE A 10 -3.46 15.70 -3.21
CA ILE A 10 -3.65 14.34 -2.70
C ILE A 10 -4.62 14.34 -1.51
N ALA A 11 -4.47 15.26 -0.58
CA ALA A 11 -5.34 15.35 0.60
C ALA A 11 -6.80 15.64 0.22
N GLU A 12 -7.03 16.55 -0.71
CA GLU A 12 -8.36 16.87 -1.24
C GLU A 12 -8.96 15.67 -1.99
N GLY A 13 -8.16 15.02 -2.84
CA GLY A 13 -8.57 13.82 -3.57
C GLY A 13 -8.97 12.68 -2.61
N LEU A 14 -8.18 12.42 -1.58
CA LEU A 14 -8.50 11.42 -0.57
C LEU A 14 -9.79 11.77 0.19
N ARG A 15 -9.94 13.02 0.64
CA ARG A 15 -11.15 13.45 1.36
C ARG A 15 -12.41 13.29 0.51
N SER A 16 -12.34 13.61 -0.78
CA SER A 16 -13.49 13.50 -1.69
C SER A 16 -13.88 12.04 -1.97
N GLN A 17 -12.90 11.14 -2.02
CA GLN A 17 -13.13 9.71 -2.30
C GLN A 17 -13.46 8.89 -1.06
N MET A 18 -12.98 9.30 0.12
CA MET A 18 -13.21 8.60 1.39
C MET A 18 -14.45 9.08 2.13
N THR A 19 -15.49 9.48 1.41
CA THR A 19 -16.80 9.76 2.02
C THR A 19 -17.52 8.47 2.34
N LYS A 20 -18.37 8.50 3.39
CA LYS A 20 -19.18 7.35 3.78
C LYS A 20 -20.01 6.82 2.60
N GLU A 21 -20.60 7.72 1.82
CA GLU A 21 -21.39 7.37 0.65
C GLU A 21 -20.58 6.67 -0.45
N SER A 22 -19.36 7.16 -0.74
CA SER A 22 -18.47 6.53 -1.73
C SER A 22 -18.02 5.14 -1.30
N LEU A 23 -17.70 4.98 -0.01
CA LEU A 23 -17.33 3.69 0.56
C LEU A 23 -18.51 2.70 0.55
N GLU A 24 -19.69 3.15 0.93
CA GLU A 24 -20.90 2.32 0.88
C GLU A 24 -21.24 1.88 -0.55
N LYS A 25 -21.10 2.77 -1.55
CA LYS A 25 -21.25 2.42 -2.97
C LYS A 25 -20.25 1.37 -3.41
N MET A 26 -18.99 1.53 -3.05
CA MET A 26 -17.92 0.60 -3.42
C MET A 26 -18.15 -0.78 -2.80
N PHE A 27 -18.49 -0.84 -1.51
CA PHE A 27 -18.80 -2.10 -0.83
C PHE A 27 -20.07 -2.74 -1.39
N SER A 28 -21.13 -1.97 -1.59
CA SER A 28 -22.40 -2.46 -2.15
C SER A 28 -22.21 -3.02 -3.56
N TYR A 29 -21.38 -2.38 -4.39
CA TYR A 29 -21.05 -2.86 -5.72
C TYR A 29 -20.34 -4.22 -5.67
N ASN A 30 -19.35 -4.36 -4.80
CA ASN A 30 -18.61 -5.60 -4.65
C ASN A 30 -19.52 -6.75 -4.14
N VAL A 31 -20.35 -6.47 -3.14
CA VAL A 31 -21.31 -7.46 -2.61
C VAL A 31 -22.38 -7.82 -3.64
N SER A 32 -22.90 -6.84 -4.38
CA SER A 32 -23.88 -7.08 -5.44
C SER A 32 -23.34 -7.98 -6.55
N ASN A 33 -22.09 -7.73 -6.97
CA ASN A 33 -21.42 -8.58 -7.97
C ASN A 33 -21.25 -10.02 -7.47
N GLN A 34 -20.94 -10.24 -6.21
CA GLN A 34 -20.82 -11.57 -5.63
C GLN A 34 -22.17 -12.29 -5.52
N LYS A 35 -23.25 -11.55 -5.24
CA LYS A 35 -24.61 -12.08 -5.11
C LYS A 35 -25.33 -12.28 -6.45
N ASN A 36 -24.79 -11.73 -7.53
CA ASN A 36 -25.44 -11.82 -8.85
C ASN A 36 -25.47 -13.28 -9.34
N ILE A 37 -26.67 -13.84 -9.42
CA ILE A 37 -26.92 -15.23 -9.82
C ILE A 37 -26.42 -15.48 -11.24
N MET A 38 -26.59 -14.53 -12.15
CA MET A 38 -26.08 -14.65 -13.53
C MET A 38 -24.56 -14.80 -13.56
N LEU A 39 -23.84 -13.98 -12.79
CA LEU A 39 -22.38 -14.10 -12.66
C LEU A 39 -21.97 -15.41 -11.99
N ARG A 40 -22.76 -15.95 -11.08
CA ARG A 40 -22.48 -17.24 -10.43
C ARG A 40 -22.71 -18.43 -11.36
N ALA A 41 -23.70 -18.35 -12.25
CA ALA A 41 -24.04 -19.43 -13.19
C ALA A 41 -23.00 -19.59 -14.33
N VAL A 42 -22.19 -18.55 -14.64
CA VAL A 42 -21.15 -18.66 -15.67
C VAL A 42 -20.05 -19.61 -15.23
N PRO A 43 -19.69 -20.64 -16.02
CA PRO A 43 -18.58 -21.55 -15.72
C PRO A 43 -17.26 -20.82 -15.50
N LEU A 44 -16.42 -21.34 -14.61
CA LEU A 44 -15.13 -20.74 -14.25
C LEU A 44 -14.18 -20.59 -15.45
N THR A 45 -14.25 -21.52 -16.39
CA THR A 45 -13.48 -21.51 -17.63
C THR A 45 -13.74 -20.28 -18.50
N LEU A 46 -14.99 -19.77 -18.50
CA LEU A 46 -15.36 -18.55 -19.20
C LEU A 46 -15.09 -17.29 -18.40
N LYS A 47 -15.19 -17.36 -17.06
CA LYS A 47 -14.87 -16.21 -16.17
C LYS A 47 -13.39 -15.89 -16.14
N LYS A 48 -12.53 -16.92 -16.12
CA LYS A 48 -11.09 -16.76 -15.95
C LYS A 48 -10.46 -15.78 -16.96
N PRO A 49 -10.65 -15.91 -18.27
CA PRO A 49 -10.07 -14.97 -19.24
C PRO A 49 -10.60 -13.53 -19.10
N VAL A 50 -11.88 -13.37 -18.77
CA VAL A 50 -12.49 -12.04 -18.58
C VAL A 50 -11.89 -11.37 -17.33
N ILE A 51 -11.84 -12.06 -16.21
CA ILE A 51 -11.24 -11.54 -14.97
C ILE A 51 -9.77 -11.23 -15.19
N GLN A 52 -9.05 -12.08 -15.91
CA GLN A 52 -7.63 -11.86 -16.21
C GLN A 52 -7.40 -10.62 -17.09
N ALA A 53 -8.25 -10.40 -18.10
CA ALA A 53 -8.17 -9.21 -18.95
C ALA A 53 -8.45 -7.91 -18.16
N VAL A 54 -9.48 -7.91 -17.31
CA VAL A 54 -9.81 -6.80 -16.41
C VAL A 54 -8.67 -6.53 -15.44
N TYR A 55 -8.11 -7.59 -14.83
CA TYR A 55 -6.99 -7.47 -13.91
C TYR A 55 -5.74 -6.89 -14.59
N GLN A 56 -5.40 -7.37 -15.78
CA GLN A 56 -4.25 -6.85 -16.54
C GLN A 56 -4.43 -5.38 -16.93
N GLY A 57 -5.66 -4.98 -17.32
CA GLY A 57 -5.98 -3.58 -17.57
C GLY A 57 -5.82 -2.70 -16.34
N SER A 58 -6.32 -3.15 -15.20
CA SER A 58 -6.22 -2.45 -13.92
C SER A 58 -4.77 -2.38 -13.41
N ALA A 59 -4.00 -3.47 -13.55
CA ALA A 59 -2.61 -3.52 -13.11
C ALA A 59 -1.71 -2.52 -13.85
N LYS A 60 -1.99 -2.22 -15.12
CA LYS A 60 -1.25 -1.23 -15.92
C LYS A 60 -1.48 0.22 -15.45
N SER A 61 -2.60 0.50 -14.81
CA SER A 61 -2.93 1.85 -14.31
C SER A 61 -2.40 2.13 -12.90
N THR A 62 -1.83 1.13 -12.23
CA THR A 62 -1.34 1.25 -10.85
C THR A 62 0.18 1.08 -10.80
N THR A 63 0.89 2.14 -10.46
CA THR A 63 2.37 2.14 -10.39
C THR A 63 2.87 1.56 -9.07
N THR A 64 2.23 1.94 -7.97
CA THR A 64 2.59 1.53 -6.61
C THR A 64 1.34 1.46 -5.73
N THR A 65 1.44 0.72 -4.65
CA THR A 65 0.40 0.67 -3.62
C THR A 65 1.01 1.13 -2.30
N MET A 66 0.31 2.05 -1.64
CA MET A 66 0.64 2.47 -0.29
C MET A 66 -0.51 2.09 0.65
N THR A 67 -0.18 1.56 1.80
CA THR A 67 -1.14 1.31 2.88
C THR A 67 -0.63 1.89 4.19
N ASN A 68 -1.53 2.45 4.97
CA ASN A 68 -1.23 2.90 6.32
C ASN A 68 -2.17 2.16 7.29
N ILE A 69 -1.57 1.35 8.16
CA ILE A 69 -2.30 0.59 9.18
C ILE A 69 -2.65 1.49 10.37
N GLY A 70 -1.92 2.60 10.52
CA GLY A 70 -2.06 3.51 11.65
C GLY A 70 -1.31 3.03 12.89
N GLN A 71 -1.77 3.49 14.05
CA GLN A 71 -1.14 3.19 15.32
C GLN A 71 -1.53 1.81 15.83
N ILE A 72 -0.52 0.97 16.06
CA ILE A 72 -0.68 -0.35 16.66
C ILE A 72 -0.74 -0.18 18.18
N ARG A 73 -1.77 -0.77 18.78
CA ARG A 73 -1.96 -0.80 20.24
C ARG A 73 -1.94 -2.23 20.72
N ILE A 74 -1.15 -2.48 21.75
CA ILE A 74 -1.05 -3.79 22.42
C ILE A 74 -1.29 -3.62 23.92
N GLN A 75 -1.61 -4.71 24.59
CA GLN A 75 -1.77 -4.72 26.04
C GLN A 75 -0.44 -4.37 26.72
N GLU A 76 -0.50 -3.65 27.85
CA GLU A 76 0.68 -3.11 28.55
C GLU A 76 1.67 -4.18 28.95
N GLU A 77 1.19 -5.36 29.32
CA GLU A 77 2.02 -6.50 29.73
C GLU A 77 2.95 -7.04 28.62
N TYR A 78 2.62 -6.79 27.34
CA TYR A 78 3.45 -7.22 26.20
C TYR A 78 4.41 -6.14 25.70
N GLN A 79 4.18 -4.88 26.08
CA GLN A 79 4.99 -3.75 25.61
C GLN A 79 6.49 -3.89 25.86
N PRO A 80 6.97 -4.40 27.02
CA PRO A 80 8.40 -4.55 27.28
C PRO A 80 9.11 -5.54 26.36
N TYR A 81 8.37 -6.42 25.71
CA TYR A 81 8.90 -7.48 24.84
C TYR A 81 8.91 -7.13 23.36
N ILE A 82 8.27 -6.03 22.97
CA ILE A 82 8.08 -5.64 21.56
C ILE A 82 8.70 -4.26 21.34
N ARG A 83 9.73 -4.22 20.48
CA ARG A 83 10.42 -2.96 20.14
C ARG A 83 9.69 -2.21 19.01
N HIS A 84 9.38 -2.89 17.92
CA HIS A 84 8.72 -2.29 16.77
C HIS A 84 7.93 -3.33 15.97
N PHE A 85 7.08 -2.85 15.07
CA PHE A 85 6.31 -3.66 14.16
C PHE A 85 6.72 -3.37 12.72
N HIS A 86 6.83 -4.41 11.91
CA HIS A 86 6.97 -4.30 10.48
C HIS A 86 5.71 -4.82 9.80
N CYS A 87 5.21 -4.06 8.84
CA CYS A 87 4.15 -4.50 7.96
C CYS A 87 4.73 -4.69 6.56
N MET A 88 4.55 -5.85 5.98
CA MET A 88 5.04 -6.14 4.63
C MET A 88 3.88 -6.43 3.70
N LEU A 89 3.89 -5.79 2.55
CA LEU A 89 2.94 -6.06 1.47
C LEU A 89 3.55 -7.08 0.50
N SER A 90 2.81 -8.15 0.22
CA SER A 90 3.22 -9.10 -0.80
C SER A 90 3.21 -8.45 -2.19
N MET A 91 4.19 -8.81 -3.02
CA MET A 91 4.27 -8.30 -4.39
C MET A 91 3.20 -8.94 -5.27
N SER A 92 2.69 -8.16 -6.19
CA SER A 92 1.71 -8.61 -7.19
C SER A 92 2.21 -8.29 -8.59
N THR A 93 1.75 -9.07 -9.56
CA THR A 93 2.10 -8.87 -10.97
C THR A 93 1.76 -7.44 -11.42
N GLY A 94 2.74 -6.74 -11.98
CA GLY A 94 2.57 -5.38 -12.49
C GLY A 94 2.83 -4.26 -11.46
N GLN A 95 3.05 -4.59 -10.19
CA GLN A 95 3.43 -3.62 -9.16
C GLN A 95 4.83 -3.97 -8.64
N ASN A 96 5.80 -3.12 -8.95
CA ASN A 96 7.20 -3.39 -8.67
C ASN A 96 7.70 -2.79 -7.35
N LEU A 97 6.91 -1.91 -6.74
CA LEU A 97 7.22 -1.23 -5.49
C LEU A 97 5.94 -1.05 -4.68
N LYS A 98 5.98 -1.35 -3.40
CA LYS A 98 4.90 -1.10 -2.45
C LYS A 98 5.44 -0.51 -1.16
N LEU A 99 4.66 0.33 -0.52
CA LEU A 99 4.98 0.96 0.75
C LEU A 99 3.89 0.64 1.78
N SER A 100 4.29 0.19 2.95
CA SER A 100 3.41 0.08 4.11
C SER A 100 3.93 0.91 5.26
N LEU A 101 2.99 1.49 6.00
CA LEU A 101 3.27 2.30 7.16
C LEU A 101 2.52 1.74 8.37
N CYS A 102 3.17 1.74 9.51
CA CYS A 102 2.54 1.52 10.81
C CYS A 102 3.31 2.30 11.87
N SER A 103 2.65 2.68 12.93
CA SER A 103 3.30 3.32 14.08
C SER A 103 3.07 2.52 15.35
N TYR A 104 4.08 2.51 16.19
CA TYR A 104 4.03 1.90 17.51
C TYR A 104 4.84 2.76 18.48
N GLN A 105 4.21 3.17 19.58
CA GLN A 105 4.77 4.17 20.49
C GLN A 105 5.19 5.43 19.69
N ASP A 106 6.44 5.87 19.79
CA ASP A 106 6.97 7.06 19.12
C ASP A 106 7.68 6.74 17.79
N THR A 107 7.61 5.48 17.33
CA THR A 107 8.28 5.06 16.11
C THR A 107 7.30 4.86 14.96
N LEU A 108 7.57 5.51 13.82
CA LEU A 108 6.89 5.27 12.55
C LEU A 108 7.73 4.32 11.70
N THR A 109 7.22 3.13 11.44
CA THR A 109 7.89 2.15 10.58
C THR A 109 7.33 2.24 9.16
N MET A 110 8.23 2.47 8.21
CA MET A 110 7.94 2.51 6.78
C MET A 110 8.63 1.35 6.08
N THR A 111 7.86 0.41 5.53
CA THR A 111 8.42 -0.79 4.91
C THR A 111 8.20 -0.78 3.40
N PHE A 112 9.28 -0.77 2.65
CA PHE A 112 9.25 -0.94 1.20
C PHE A 112 9.39 -2.41 0.82
N SER A 113 8.43 -2.92 0.08
CA SER A 113 8.52 -4.20 -0.64
C SER A 113 8.82 -3.91 -2.11
N SER A 114 9.90 -4.46 -2.67
CA SER A 114 10.36 -4.17 -4.02
C SER A 114 10.89 -5.41 -4.72
N VAL A 115 10.60 -5.53 -6.03
CA VAL A 115 11.25 -6.48 -6.94
C VAL A 115 12.27 -5.78 -7.86
N LEU A 116 12.44 -4.48 -7.69
CA LEU A 116 13.41 -3.69 -8.46
C LEU A 116 14.82 -3.99 -7.96
N LYS A 117 15.76 -4.12 -8.87
CA LYS A 117 17.20 -4.21 -8.55
C LYS A 117 17.72 -2.89 -7.99
N SER A 118 17.25 -1.77 -8.54
CA SER A 118 17.65 -0.43 -8.08
C SER A 118 16.87 -0.02 -6.85
N THR A 119 17.57 0.49 -5.85
CA THR A 119 17.03 1.08 -4.61
C THR A 119 17.01 2.61 -4.65
N SER A 120 17.12 3.21 -5.83
CA SER A 120 17.22 4.68 -5.99
C SER A 120 16.00 5.43 -5.41
N VAL A 121 14.79 4.90 -5.61
CA VAL A 121 13.55 5.49 -5.08
C VAL A 121 13.55 5.51 -3.57
N GLN A 122 13.87 4.37 -2.95
CA GLN A 122 13.93 4.25 -1.50
C GLN A 122 15.02 5.15 -0.90
N LYS A 123 16.21 5.17 -1.52
CA LYS A 123 17.31 6.02 -1.09
C LYS A 123 16.94 7.50 -1.13
N GLN A 124 16.33 7.95 -2.22
CA GLN A 124 15.90 9.33 -2.33
C GLN A 124 14.82 9.68 -1.31
N PHE A 125 13.84 8.80 -1.14
CA PHE A 125 12.78 8.98 -0.16
C PHE A 125 13.33 9.17 1.26
N PHE A 126 14.22 8.30 1.72
CA PHE A 126 14.80 8.42 3.06
C PHE A 126 15.74 9.62 3.20
N ARG A 127 16.43 10.03 2.12
CA ARG A 127 17.23 11.26 2.13
C ARG A 127 16.39 12.51 2.32
N GLU A 128 15.22 12.57 1.68
CA GLU A 128 14.28 13.69 1.86
C GLU A 128 13.76 13.75 3.30
N LEU A 129 13.43 12.61 3.90
CA LEU A 129 13.00 12.55 5.30
C LEU A 129 14.10 13.01 6.27
N ALA A 130 15.34 12.55 6.04
CA ALA A 130 16.48 12.98 6.84
C ALA A 130 16.79 14.47 6.66
N ALA A 131 16.64 15.01 5.44
CA ALA A 131 16.80 16.43 5.16
C ALA A 131 15.72 17.31 5.85
N ASP A 132 14.54 16.76 6.05
CA ASP A 132 13.47 17.40 6.86
C ASP A 132 13.73 17.32 8.38
N GLY A 133 14.88 16.76 8.81
CA GLY A 133 15.31 16.69 10.21
C GLY A 133 14.77 15.50 10.99
N LEU A 134 14.22 14.49 10.30
CA LEU A 134 13.78 13.26 10.96
C LEU A 134 14.96 12.34 11.22
N ASP A 135 14.97 11.69 12.39
CA ASP A 135 15.91 10.61 12.69
C ASP A 135 15.48 9.34 11.96
N VAL A 136 16.34 8.86 11.04
CA VAL A 136 16.01 7.75 10.15
C VAL A 136 16.98 6.60 10.35
N GLU A 137 16.49 5.50 10.89
CA GLU A 137 17.19 4.22 10.95
C GLU A 137 16.74 3.34 9.77
N ILE A 138 17.68 2.74 9.03
CA ILE A 138 17.39 1.94 7.86
C ILE A 138 17.80 0.49 8.10
N GLU A 139 16.83 -0.40 8.05
CA GLU A 139 17.03 -1.85 8.07
C GLU A 139 16.79 -2.44 6.68
N SER A 140 17.53 -3.49 6.34
CA SER A 140 17.41 -4.20 5.07
C SER A 140 17.48 -5.70 5.29
N ASN A 141 16.81 -6.47 4.45
CA ASN A 141 16.90 -7.93 4.46
C ASN A 141 18.25 -8.48 3.94
N GLY A 142 19.23 -7.60 3.69
CA GLY A 142 20.58 -7.98 3.28
C GLY A 142 20.74 -8.39 1.82
N VAL A 143 19.68 -8.33 1.01
CA VAL A 143 19.79 -8.60 -0.43
C VAL A 143 20.27 -7.33 -1.12
N TYR A 144 21.58 -7.21 -1.29
CA TYR A 144 22.20 -6.18 -2.13
C TYR A 144 22.47 -6.79 -3.50
N HIS A 145 21.81 -6.27 -4.53
CA HIS A 145 22.23 -6.55 -5.90
C HIS A 145 23.32 -5.54 -6.24
N GLU A 146 24.56 -5.99 -6.26
CA GLU A 146 25.64 -5.22 -6.87
C GLU A 146 25.30 -4.97 -8.33
N MET A 147 25.47 -3.71 -8.77
CA MET A 147 25.30 -3.32 -10.17
C MET A 147 26.54 -3.65 -10.96
#